data_1fb5fb011c3ed18f1427397a3d4f510a
#
_entry.id   1fb5fb011c3ed18f1427397a3d4f510a
#
_cell.length_a   1.000
_cell.length_b   1.000
_cell.length_c   1.000
_cell.angle_alpha   90.00
_cell.angle_beta   90.00
_cell.angle_gamma   90.00
#
_symmetry.space_group_name_H-M   'P 1'
#
loop_
_entity.id
_entity.type
_entity.pdbx_description
1 polymer ?
#
loop_
_entity_poly.entity_id
_entity_poly.type
_entity_poly.pdbx_seq_one_letter_code
_entity_poly.pdbx_strand_id
1 'polypeptide(L)'
;MDYRACWCTRARYTVFDSRYGDGSAIRVLTDVWRTDPHRSPNLHIIALCEHLLPGFHRMPQAEPGVTLDLISAPLTDALAQLTARVDMFRLHDIEHEGTDFARHVARVAAQDATLQAQGLTQDQVAALTAQGFVFDADGRHARFASRKPRPPAPPTPERRAIVLGAGIAGSAAAERLCARGWQVTVVDRQPQPAMEASGNRAGIFMPLLSKDDNVPTRLTRAAYLYALRHWERLGGIGRAIEGDKCGVLQLARDADHADVQRAIAAGKSLPAEFAEWLERPEAEALLGGLPAPDGGWLFRGAGWARPGSVCEAMLDACGGLLERKLGVGDVRIERDGGQWRLTNEHGIVVAHAPNLILANGAGAAQVPQAAPLPLTMLRGQVSHVPADMVPKLPVVLCREAYLTPPSGGVCSAGATYDADPNPALSPESHAENLERLRGLLSDPHAAEDAPLAGRVGFRCVAPDRLPLVGRLPDFDAAGTTERLRDVPRHPGLYGLLGYASRGLIWAGLSAELLAAGIEGEPLPLESSLVDALDPARFVLRARRAPRGPQPEN
;
A
#
# COMPACT_ATOMS: atom_id res chain seq x y z
N MET A 1 -18.49 -30.82 -8.56
CA MET A 1 -18.12 -30.07 -9.79
C MET A 1 -16.77 -30.56 -10.26
N ASP A 2 -16.61 -30.86 -11.53
CA ASP A 2 -15.30 -31.21 -12.08
C ASP A 2 -14.51 -29.93 -12.35
N TYR A 3 -13.68 -29.53 -11.41
CA TYR A 3 -12.83 -28.33 -11.53
C TYR A 3 -11.84 -28.44 -12.69
N ARG A 4 -11.47 -29.67 -13.10
CA ARG A 4 -10.46 -29.93 -14.13
C ARG A 4 -10.82 -29.34 -15.49
N ALA A 5 -12.12 -29.37 -15.84
CA ALA A 5 -12.59 -28.80 -17.10
C ALA A 5 -12.60 -27.25 -17.09
N CYS A 6 -12.54 -26.62 -15.89
CA CYS A 6 -12.76 -25.19 -15.74
C CYS A 6 -11.46 -24.35 -15.79
N TRP A 7 -10.34 -24.84 -15.27
CA TRP A 7 -9.12 -24.06 -15.13
C TRP A 7 -7.98 -24.37 -16.11
N CYS A 8 -8.05 -25.49 -16.83
CA CYS A 8 -6.95 -25.97 -17.69
C CYS A 8 -6.54 -25.02 -18.83
N THR A 9 -7.42 -24.12 -19.26
CA THR A 9 -7.16 -23.15 -20.34
C THR A 9 -6.90 -21.73 -19.84
N ARG A 10 -6.85 -21.52 -18.52
CA ARG A 10 -6.72 -20.20 -17.90
C ARG A 10 -5.30 -19.98 -17.40
N ALA A 11 -4.70 -18.83 -17.70
CA ALA A 11 -3.43 -18.42 -17.09
C ALA A 11 -3.59 -18.15 -15.58
N ARG A 12 -4.79 -17.73 -15.18
CA ARG A 12 -5.23 -17.57 -13.78
C ARG A 12 -6.67 -18.00 -13.67
N TYR A 13 -6.99 -18.72 -12.60
CA TYR A 13 -8.36 -19.07 -12.25
C TYR A 13 -8.75 -18.35 -10.96
N THR A 14 -9.81 -17.55 -11.01
CA THR A 14 -10.25 -16.73 -9.87
C THR A 14 -11.56 -17.25 -9.32
N VAL A 15 -11.57 -17.53 -8.01
CA VAL A 15 -12.75 -17.98 -7.26
C VAL A 15 -13.18 -16.90 -6.29
N PHE A 16 -14.46 -16.57 -6.27
CA PHE A 16 -15.10 -15.76 -5.23
C PHE A 16 -15.98 -16.65 -4.37
N ASP A 17 -15.76 -16.62 -3.07
CA ASP A 17 -16.55 -17.36 -2.08
C ASP A 17 -17.19 -16.37 -1.08
N SER A 18 -18.52 -16.44 -0.92
CA SER A 18 -19.22 -15.54 0.01
C SER A 18 -18.97 -15.91 1.48
N ARG A 19 -18.20 -16.96 1.78
CA ARG A 19 -17.91 -17.39 3.13
C ARG A 19 -16.54 -18.05 3.26
N TYR A 20 -15.65 -17.42 4.02
CA TYR A 20 -14.36 -18.01 4.39
C TYR A 20 -14.51 -19.14 5.41
N GLY A 21 -15.41 -18.95 6.40
CA GLY A 21 -15.61 -19.88 7.51
C GLY A 21 -14.33 -20.11 8.32
N ASP A 22 -13.97 -21.37 8.54
CA ASP A 22 -12.71 -21.80 9.18
C ASP A 22 -11.55 -21.99 8.17
N GLY A 23 -11.76 -21.64 6.91
CA GLY A 23 -10.80 -21.81 5.82
C GLY A 23 -10.68 -23.26 5.29
N SER A 24 -11.45 -24.23 5.81
CA SER A 24 -11.37 -25.62 5.38
C SER A 24 -11.72 -25.79 3.88
N ALA A 25 -12.76 -25.11 3.42
CA ALA A 25 -13.19 -25.14 2.02
C ALA A 25 -12.12 -24.57 1.06
N ILE A 26 -11.39 -23.56 1.52
CA ILE A 26 -10.28 -22.96 0.77
C ILE A 26 -9.08 -23.91 0.71
N ARG A 27 -8.75 -24.58 1.82
CA ARG A 27 -7.70 -25.62 1.84
C ARG A 27 -8.02 -26.76 0.88
N VAL A 28 -9.24 -27.28 0.93
CA VAL A 28 -9.68 -28.34 0.00
C VAL A 28 -9.55 -27.89 -1.46
N LEU A 29 -10.01 -26.68 -1.79
CA LEU A 29 -9.88 -26.13 -3.14
C LEU A 29 -8.41 -26.02 -3.59
N THR A 30 -7.55 -25.55 -2.70
CA THR A 30 -6.10 -25.42 -2.95
C THR A 30 -5.45 -26.79 -3.16
N ASP A 31 -5.83 -27.81 -2.38
CA ASP A 31 -5.33 -29.17 -2.50
C ASP A 31 -5.76 -29.82 -3.83
N VAL A 32 -7.03 -29.65 -4.22
CA VAL A 32 -7.54 -30.12 -5.52
C VAL A 32 -6.78 -29.45 -6.66
N TRP A 33 -6.56 -28.13 -6.58
CA TRP A 33 -5.78 -27.39 -7.57
C TRP A 33 -4.34 -27.89 -7.63
N ARG A 34 -3.68 -28.07 -6.49
CA ARG A 34 -2.29 -28.51 -6.40
C ARG A 34 -2.06 -29.89 -7.05
N THR A 35 -3.01 -30.79 -6.86
CA THR A 35 -2.91 -32.19 -7.33
C THR A 35 -3.31 -32.39 -8.79
N ASP A 36 -3.95 -31.40 -9.44
CA ASP A 36 -4.35 -31.50 -10.84
C ASP A 36 -3.19 -31.13 -11.77
N PRO A 37 -2.70 -32.09 -12.62
CA PRO A 37 -1.62 -31.82 -13.57
C PRO A 37 -2.01 -30.80 -14.66
N HIS A 38 -3.30 -30.56 -14.87
CA HIS A 38 -3.84 -29.61 -15.86
C HIS A 38 -4.29 -28.29 -15.23
N ARG A 39 -3.92 -28.02 -13.98
CA ARG A 39 -4.30 -26.78 -13.29
C ARG A 39 -3.82 -25.52 -14.01
N SER A 40 -4.53 -24.42 -13.80
CA SER A 40 -4.03 -23.09 -14.16
C SER A 40 -2.70 -22.80 -13.43
N PRO A 41 -1.75 -22.07 -14.03
CA PRO A 41 -0.53 -21.67 -13.35
C PRO A 41 -0.77 -20.90 -12.04
N ASN A 42 -1.88 -20.16 -11.95
CA ASN A 42 -2.24 -19.36 -10.79
C ASN A 42 -3.69 -19.59 -10.38
N LEU A 43 -3.90 -19.75 -9.07
CA LEU A 43 -5.19 -19.76 -8.40
C LEU A 43 -5.33 -18.50 -7.55
N HIS A 44 -6.39 -17.73 -7.77
CA HIS A 44 -6.70 -16.55 -6.96
C HIS A 44 -8.03 -16.77 -6.25
N ILE A 45 -8.02 -16.74 -4.94
CA ILE A 45 -9.19 -16.97 -4.11
C ILE A 45 -9.53 -15.66 -3.39
N ILE A 46 -10.79 -15.25 -3.49
CA ILE A 46 -11.35 -14.08 -2.82
C ILE A 46 -12.47 -14.59 -1.93
N ALA A 47 -12.42 -14.35 -0.63
CA ALA A 47 -13.45 -14.85 0.27
C ALA A 47 -13.90 -13.78 1.28
N LEU A 48 -15.21 -13.76 1.61
CA LEU A 48 -15.74 -12.92 2.69
C LEU A 48 -15.39 -13.51 4.05
N CYS A 49 -14.94 -12.66 4.98
CA CYS A 49 -14.50 -13.04 6.31
C CYS A 49 -14.92 -11.98 7.34
N GLU A 50 -15.78 -12.34 8.28
CA GLU A 50 -16.35 -11.40 9.26
C GLU A 50 -15.42 -11.06 10.43
N HIS A 51 -14.36 -11.86 10.65
CA HIS A 51 -13.49 -11.73 11.83
C HIS A 51 -12.28 -10.81 11.64
N LEU A 52 -12.24 -10.07 10.54
CA LEU A 52 -11.17 -9.11 10.25
C LEU A 52 -11.66 -7.67 10.44
N LEU A 53 -10.73 -6.75 10.58
CA LEU A 53 -11.04 -5.32 10.45
C LEU A 53 -11.67 -5.02 9.07
N PRO A 54 -12.60 -4.05 8.98
CA PRO A 54 -13.27 -3.74 7.72
C PRO A 54 -12.30 -3.43 6.59
N GLY A 55 -12.56 -3.96 5.39
CA GLY A 55 -11.81 -3.72 4.18
C GLY A 55 -11.26 -4.97 3.50
N PHE A 56 -10.36 -4.76 2.53
CA PHE A 56 -9.73 -5.81 1.75
C PHE A 56 -8.37 -6.17 2.34
N HIS A 57 -8.10 -7.47 2.46
CA HIS A 57 -6.90 -8.00 3.09
C HIS A 57 -6.22 -9.02 2.16
N ARG A 58 -5.23 -8.60 1.41
CA ARG A 58 -4.35 -9.53 0.72
C ARG A 58 -3.50 -10.29 1.73
N MET A 59 -3.63 -11.60 1.73
CA MET A 59 -2.88 -12.47 2.62
C MET A 59 -1.49 -12.77 2.05
N PRO A 60 -0.48 -13.04 2.89
CA PRO A 60 0.80 -13.50 2.41
C PRO A 60 0.62 -14.76 1.57
N GLN A 61 1.38 -14.85 0.48
CA GLN A 61 1.37 -16.04 -0.36
C GLN A 61 1.94 -17.22 0.44
N ALA A 62 1.06 -18.11 0.86
CA ALA A 62 1.43 -19.30 1.61
C ALA A 62 2.00 -20.41 0.71
N GLU A 63 1.65 -20.37 -0.59
CA GLU A 63 2.02 -21.37 -1.58
C GLU A 63 2.26 -20.73 -2.95
N PRO A 64 3.31 -21.16 -3.70
CA PRO A 64 3.56 -20.65 -5.04
C PRO A 64 2.34 -20.83 -5.96
N GLY A 65 1.96 -19.76 -6.65
CA GLY A 65 0.82 -19.77 -7.57
C GLY A 65 -0.56 -19.59 -6.90
N VAL A 66 -0.64 -19.55 -5.56
CA VAL A 66 -1.92 -19.30 -4.85
C VAL A 66 -1.92 -17.92 -4.21
N THR A 67 -2.94 -17.13 -4.51
CA THR A 67 -3.19 -15.82 -3.87
C THR A 67 -4.54 -15.87 -3.15
N LEU A 68 -4.57 -15.36 -1.92
CA LEU A 68 -5.78 -15.28 -1.09
C LEU A 68 -6.05 -13.82 -0.70
N ASP A 69 -7.24 -13.34 -1.04
CA ASP A 69 -7.81 -12.10 -0.53
C ASP A 69 -8.98 -12.41 0.41
N LEU A 70 -8.94 -11.84 1.61
CA LEU A 70 -10.06 -11.88 2.54
C LEU A 70 -10.70 -10.49 2.59
N ILE A 71 -12.03 -10.45 2.52
CA ILE A 71 -12.79 -9.20 2.51
C ILE A 71 -13.73 -9.18 3.70
N SER A 72 -13.60 -8.17 4.56
CA SER A 72 -14.53 -7.90 5.65
C SER A 72 -15.47 -6.76 5.26
N ALA A 73 -16.58 -7.11 4.66
CA ALA A 73 -17.64 -6.20 4.22
C ALA A 73 -18.91 -7.01 3.89
N PRO A 74 -20.12 -6.39 3.89
CA PRO A 74 -21.33 -6.99 3.33
C PRO A 74 -21.13 -7.43 1.87
N LEU A 75 -21.80 -8.51 1.45
CA LEU A 75 -21.62 -9.10 0.10
C LEU A 75 -21.78 -8.08 -1.02
N THR A 76 -22.86 -7.32 -0.99
CA THR A 76 -23.15 -6.31 -2.03
C THR A 76 -22.08 -5.23 -2.10
N ASP A 77 -21.60 -4.73 -0.95
CA ASP A 77 -20.57 -3.70 -0.86
C ASP A 77 -19.21 -4.25 -1.32
N ALA A 78 -18.84 -5.45 -0.88
CA ALA A 78 -17.63 -6.13 -1.31
C ALA A 78 -17.58 -6.29 -2.84
N LEU A 79 -18.65 -6.85 -3.41
CA LEU A 79 -18.77 -7.02 -4.85
C LEU A 79 -18.79 -5.68 -5.61
N ALA A 80 -19.43 -4.63 -5.07
CA ALA A 80 -19.45 -3.30 -5.69
C ALA A 80 -18.05 -2.68 -5.80
N GLN A 81 -17.19 -2.92 -4.82
CA GLN A 81 -15.83 -2.38 -4.75
C GLN A 81 -14.76 -3.31 -5.37
N LEU A 82 -15.11 -4.56 -5.66
CA LEU A 82 -14.16 -5.53 -6.19
C LEU A 82 -13.76 -5.20 -7.63
N THR A 83 -12.46 -5.16 -7.90
CA THR A 83 -11.89 -5.11 -9.24
C THR A 83 -11.23 -6.43 -9.55
N ALA A 84 -11.96 -7.31 -10.26
CA ALA A 84 -11.55 -8.66 -10.60
C ALA A 84 -12.26 -9.17 -11.85
N ARG A 85 -11.74 -10.30 -12.39
CA ARG A 85 -12.47 -11.20 -13.30
C ARG A 85 -12.59 -12.54 -12.61
N VAL A 86 -13.80 -12.88 -12.18
CA VAL A 86 -14.11 -14.08 -11.40
C VAL A 86 -14.59 -15.19 -12.33
N ASP A 87 -13.91 -16.32 -12.28
CA ASP A 87 -14.25 -17.50 -13.10
C ASP A 87 -15.28 -18.40 -12.41
N MET A 88 -15.32 -18.36 -11.06
CA MET A 88 -16.25 -19.16 -10.29
C MET A 88 -16.76 -18.39 -9.09
N PHE A 89 -18.07 -18.39 -8.89
CA PHE A 89 -18.73 -17.89 -7.69
C PHE A 89 -19.28 -19.04 -6.85
N ARG A 90 -19.02 -18.99 -5.54
CA ARG A 90 -19.61 -19.85 -4.52
C ARG A 90 -20.38 -18.96 -3.57
N LEU A 91 -21.71 -19.04 -3.61
CA LEU A 91 -22.59 -18.20 -2.81
C LEU A 91 -23.28 -19.06 -1.76
N HIS A 92 -23.06 -18.73 -0.49
CA HIS A 92 -23.57 -19.44 0.67
C HIS A 92 -24.35 -18.46 1.56
N ASP A 93 -25.47 -18.93 2.12
CA ASP A 93 -26.22 -18.24 3.18
C ASP A 93 -26.60 -16.78 2.81
N ILE A 94 -27.04 -16.57 1.55
CA ILE A 94 -27.36 -15.23 1.01
C ILE A 94 -28.87 -14.97 0.89
N GLU A 95 -29.72 -15.77 1.51
CA GLU A 95 -31.19 -15.63 1.46
C GLU A 95 -31.67 -14.28 2.00
N HIS A 96 -30.92 -13.71 2.94
CA HIS A 96 -31.19 -12.40 3.54
C HIS A 96 -30.73 -11.19 2.70
N GLU A 97 -29.90 -11.44 1.68
CA GLU A 97 -29.43 -10.39 0.78
C GLU A 97 -30.55 -9.94 -0.16
N GLY A 98 -30.57 -8.66 -0.51
CA GLY A 98 -31.42 -8.16 -1.58
C GLY A 98 -31.01 -8.68 -2.96
N THR A 99 -31.60 -8.13 -4.02
CA THR A 99 -31.27 -8.55 -5.41
C THR A 99 -30.13 -7.73 -6.03
N ASP A 100 -29.70 -6.65 -5.39
CA ASP A 100 -28.70 -5.70 -5.93
C ASP A 100 -27.34 -6.33 -6.19
N PHE A 101 -26.94 -7.35 -5.44
CA PHE A 101 -25.67 -8.05 -5.63
C PHE A 101 -25.55 -8.65 -7.04
N ALA A 102 -26.67 -9.07 -7.68
CA ALA A 102 -26.67 -9.74 -8.98
C ALA A 102 -25.97 -8.93 -10.09
N ARG A 103 -26.19 -7.60 -10.12
CA ARG A 103 -25.50 -6.71 -11.07
C ARG A 103 -24.00 -6.65 -10.81
N HIS A 104 -23.57 -6.73 -9.55
CA HIS A 104 -22.16 -6.68 -9.18
C HIS A 104 -21.47 -8.01 -9.45
N VAL A 105 -22.13 -9.14 -9.20
CA VAL A 105 -21.67 -10.47 -9.63
C VAL A 105 -21.46 -10.47 -11.14
N ALA A 106 -22.46 -10.06 -11.94
CA ALA A 106 -22.34 -10.00 -13.38
C ALA A 106 -21.23 -9.03 -13.85
N ARG A 107 -21.01 -7.92 -13.13
CA ARG A 107 -19.95 -6.95 -13.46
C ARG A 107 -18.56 -7.57 -13.38
N VAL A 108 -18.29 -8.41 -12.39
CA VAL A 108 -16.98 -9.02 -12.17
C VAL A 108 -16.86 -10.44 -12.76
N ALA A 109 -17.96 -11.05 -13.24
CA ALA A 109 -17.93 -12.38 -13.85
C ALA A 109 -17.04 -12.40 -15.11
N ALA A 110 -16.17 -13.38 -15.24
CA ALA A 110 -15.46 -13.69 -16.47
C ALA A 110 -16.44 -14.24 -17.53
N GLN A 111 -16.00 -14.29 -18.79
CA GLN A 111 -16.76 -15.00 -19.81
C GLN A 111 -16.86 -16.48 -19.44
N ASP A 112 -18.06 -17.03 -19.52
CA ASP A 112 -18.37 -18.42 -19.14
C ASP A 112 -18.14 -18.74 -17.63
N ALA A 113 -18.11 -17.72 -16.78
CA ALA A 113 -18.01 -17.92 -15.34
C ALA A 113 -19.13 -18.85 -14.83
N THR A 114 -18.76 -19.70 -13.87
CA THR A 114 -19.72 -20.60 -13.22
C THR A 114 -20.18 -20.01 -11.89
N LEU A 115 -21.41 -20.32 -11.51
CA LEU A 115 -21.96 -19.95 -10.22
C LEU A 115 -22.53 -21.17 -9.56
N GLN A 116 -22.17 -21.40 -8.32
CA GLN A 116 -22.76 -22.39 -7.43
C GLN A 116 -23.36 -21.65 -6.22
N ALA A 117 -24.64 -21.84 -5.99
CA ALA A 117 -25.33 -21.21 -4.88
C ALA A 117 -26.24 -22.20 -4.15
N GLN A 118 -26.44 -21.95 -2.85
CA GLN A 118 -27.38 -22.67 -2.02
C GLN A 118 -28.34 -21.65 -1.42
N GLY A 119 -29.64 -21.98 -1.37
CA GLY A 119 -30.64 -21.14 -0.72
C GLY A 119 -31.03 -19.87 -1.47
N LEU A 120 -30.86 -19.79 -2.81
CA LEU A 120 -31.33 -18.63 -3.57
C LEU A 120 -32.85 -18.52 -3.53
N THR A 121 -33.36 -17.31 -3.27
CA THR A 121 -34.76 -16.99 -3.44
C THR A 121 -35.15 -16.90 -4.93
N GLN A 122 -36.44 -17.03 -5.25
CA GLN A 122 -36.92 -16.86 -6.63
C GLN A 122 -36.54 -15.50 -7.22
N ASP A 123 -36.62 -14.44 -6.45
CA ASP A 123 -36.26 -13.08 -6.87
C ASP A 123 -34.76 -12.96 -7.17
N GLN A 124 -33.92 -13.60 -6.36
CA GLN A 124 -32.47 -13.62 -6.59
C GLN A 124 -32.10 -14.41 -7.87
N VAL A 125 -32.76 -15.56 -8.10
CA VAL A 125 -32.60 -16.32 -9.35
C VAL A 125 -33.04 -15.49 -10.54
N ALA A 126 -34.20 -14.82 -10.46
CA ALA A 126 -34.70 -13.93 -11.51
C ALA A 126 -33.73 -12.77 -11.78
N ALA A 127 -33.19 -12.14 -10.72
CA ALA A 127 -32.22 -11.06 -10.83
C ALA A 127 -30.92 -11.50 -11.51
N LEU A 128 -30.34 -12.64 -11.10
CA LEU A 128 -29.15 -13.21 -11.74
C LEU A 128 -29.40 -13.60 -13.20
N THR A 129 -30.58 -14.18 -13.50
CA THR A 129 -30.98 -14.52 -14.86
C THR A 129 -31.09 -13.26 -15.74
N ALA A 130 -31.67 -12.19 -15.23
CA ALA A 130 -31.76 -10.90 -15.92
C ALA A 130 -30.38 -10.30 -16.23
N GLN A 131 -29.35 -10.62 -15.41
CA GLN A 131 -27.99 -10.21 -15.63
C GLN A 131 -27.19 -11.15 -16.58
N GLY A 132 -27.78 -12.25 -17.03
CA GLY A 132 -27.17 -13.14 -18.03
C GLY A 132 -26.67 -14.47 -17.48
N PHE A 133 -27.03 -14.86 -16.27
CA PHE A 133 -26.79 -16.21 -15.76
C PHE A 133 -27.88 -17.17 -16.25
N VAL A 134 -27.47 -18.32 -16.76
CA VAL A 134 -28.36 -19.41 -17.18
C VAL A 134 -28.24 -20.53 -16.16
N PHE A 135 -29.33 -20.80 -15.46
CA PHE A 135 -29.40 -21.82 -14.42
C PHE A 135 -29.67 -23.20 -15.01
N ASP A 136 -29.04 -24.22 -14.42
CA ASP A 136 -29.35 -25.61 -14.63
C ASP A 136 -30.71 -25.97 -14.01
N ALA A 137 -31.23 -27.14 -14.33
CA ALA A 137 -32.53 -27.61 -13.85
C ALA A 137 -32.60 -27.78 -12.32
N ASP A 138 -31.44 -27.88 -11.64
CA ASP A 138 -31.36 -28.01 -10.19
C ASP A 138 -31.54 -26.64 -9.46
N GLY A 139 -31.48 -25.52 -10.20
CA GLY A 139 -31.57 -24.16 -9.66
C GLY A 139 -30.39 -23.75 -8.76
N ARG A 140 -29.34 -24.57 -8.67
CA ARG A 140 -28.16 -24.36 -7.82
C ARG A 140 -26.90 -24.01 -8.59
N HIS A 141 -26.84 -24.39 -9.84
CA HIS A 141 -25.72 -24.13 -10.73
C HIS A 141 -26.16 -23.21 -11.85
N ALA A 142 -25.31 -22.26 -12.23
CA ALA A 142 -25.54 -21.39 -13.35
C ALA A 142 -24.23 -21.08 -14.09
N ARG A 143 -24.37 -20.70 -15.36
CA ARG A 143 -23.27 -20.23 -16.20
C ARG A 143 -23.56 -18.82 -16.71
N PHE A 144 -22.56 -17.96 -16.67
CA PHE A 144 -22.67 -16.60 -17.21
C PHE A 144 -22.56 -16.60 -18.73
N ALA A 145 -23.66 -16.30 -19.40
CA ALA A 145 -23.80 -16.26 -20.86
C ALA A 145 -24.15 -14.84 -21.33
N SER A 146 -23.21 -13.91 -21.16
CA SER A 146 -23.44 -12.52 -21.58
C SER A 146 -23.55 -12.37 -23.10
N ARG A 147 -24.57 -11.64 -23.57
CA ARG A 147 -24.70 -11.26 -24.99
C ARG A 147 -23.67 -10.23 -25.44
N LYS A 148 -23.01 -9.54 -24.50
CA LYS A 148 -21.93 -8.60 -24.77
C LYS A 148 -20.62 -9.26 -24.30
N PRO A 149 -19.87 -9.92 -25.19
CA PRO A 149 -18.61 -10.54 -24.83
C PRO A 149 -17.68 -9.45 -24.26
N ARG A 150 -17.04 -9.78 -23.15
CA ARG A 150 -16.03 -8.89 -22.56
C ARG A 150 -14.78 -8.96 -23.42
N PRO A 151 -14.05 -7.83 -23.54
CA PRO A 151 -12.76 -7.87 -24.19
C PRO A 151 -11.89 -8.93 -23.51
N PRO A 152 -11.07 -9.69 -24.26
CA PRO A 152 -10.14 -10.64 -23.67
C PRO A 152 -9.25 -9.95 -22.63
N ALA A 153 -8.69 -10.73 -21.71
CA ALA A 153 -7.67 -10.18 -20.82
C ALA A 153 -6.55 -9.59 -21.68
N PRO A 154 -5.99 -8.44 -21.30
CA PRO A 154 -4.84 -7.90 -22.01
C PRO A 154 -3.73 -8.97 -22.07
N PRO A 155 -2.94 -9.01 -23.15
CA PRO A 155 -1.85 -9.96 -23.27
C PRO A 155 -0.90 -9.76 -22.07
N THR A 156 -0.34 -10.87 -21.60
CA THR A 156 0.66 -10.83 -20.52
C THR A 156 1.81 -9.95 -20.98
N PRO A 157 2.18 -8.92 -20.23
CA PRO A 157 3.28 -8.04 -20.61
C PRO A 157 4.59 -8.81 -20.64
N GLU A 158 5.53 -8.35 -21.44
CA GLU A 158 6.91 -8.83 -21.35
C GLU A 158 7.42 -8.54 -19.93
N ARG A 159 7.79 -9.62 -19.20
CA ARG A 159 8.13 -9.54 -17.78
C ARG A 159 9.57 -9.04 -17.54
N ARG A 160 9.87 -7.89 -18.11
CA ARG A 160 11.10 -7.13 -17.88
C ARG A 160 10.77 -5.70 -17.48
N ALA A 161 11.41 -5.20 -16.43
CA ALA A 161 11.19 -3.87 -15.93
C ALA A 161 12.47 -3.21 -15.42
N ILE A 162 12.53 -1.89 -15.57
CA ILE A 162 13.45 -1.04 -14.84
C ILE A 162 12.70 -0.41 -13.67
N VAL A 163 13.29 -0.41 -12.50
CA VAL A 163 12.83 0.35 -11.34
C VAL A 163 13.87 1.44 -11.06
N LEU A 164 13.48 2.69 -11.21
CA LEU A 164 14.34 3.83 -10.93
C LEU A 164 14.15 4.29 -9.48
N GLY A 165 15.20 4.11 -8.68
CA GLY A 165 15.25 4.35 -7.25
C GLY A 165 15.29 3.06 -6.43
N ALA A 166 16.29 2.91 -5.55
CA ALA A 166 16.46 1.80 -4.60
C ALA A 166 16.02 2.16 -3.17
N GLY A 167 15.14 3.14 -3.02
CA GLY A 167 14.47 3.44 -1.75
C GLY A 167 13.34 2.46 -1.46
N ILE A 168 12.57 2.71 -0.39
CA ILE A 168 11.53 1.81 0.08
C ILE A 168 10.47 1.47 -1.00
N ALA A 169 10.12 2.44 -1.85
CA ALA A 169 9.16 2.25 -2.93
C ALA A 169 9.71 1.34 -4.03
N GLY A 170 10.95 1.59 -4.47
CA GLY A 170 11.57 0.81 -5.54
C GLY A 170 11.95 -0.59 -5.12
N SER A 171 12.44 -0.76 -3.89
CA SER A 171 12.75 -2.10 -3.33
C SER A 171 11.49 -2.95 -3.24
N ALA A 172 10.36 -2.36 -2.81
CA ALA A 172 9.07 -3.05 -2.78
C ALA A 172 8.56 -3.39 -4.19
N ALA A 173 8.71 -2.48 -5.16
CA ALA A 173 8.34 -2.74 -6.56
C ALA A 173 9.13 -3.90 -7.14
N ALA A 174 10.45 -3.89 -6.96
CA ALA A 174 11.33 -4.96 -7.42
C ALA A 174 10.90 -6.31 -6.84
N GLU A 175 10.70 -6.37 -5.54
CA GLU A 175 10.33 -7.61 -4.84
C GLU A 175 8.96 -8.13 -5.32
N ARG A 176 7.94 -7.28 -5.44
CA ARG A 176 6.61 -7.72 -5.90
C ARG A 176 6.58 -8.17 -7.35
N LEU A 177 7.39 -7.56 -8.21
CA LEU A 177 7.55 -7.97 -9.62
C LEU A 177 8.35 -9.28 -9.71
N CYS A 178 9.49 -9.40 -9.01
CA CYS A 178 10.29 -10.63 -8.98
C CYS A 178 9.49 -11.81 -8.42
N ALA A 179 8.63 -11.61 -7.42
CA ALA A 179 7.73 -12.64 -6.91
C ALA A 179 6.74 -13.18 -7.96
N ARG A 180 6.55 -12.45 -9.07
CA ARG A 180 5.74 -12.85 -10.24
C ARG A 180 6.59 -13.33 -11.43
N GLY A 181 7.89 -13.55 -11.21
CA GLY A 181 8.82 -14.03 -12.22
C GLY A 181 9.32 -12.97 -13.20
N TRP A 182 9.26 -11.69 -12.84
CA TRP A 182 9.81 -10.60 -13.63
C TRP A 182 11.32 -10.52 -13.46
N GLN A 183 12.02 -10.25 -14.55
CA GLN A 183 13.41 -9.78 -14.52
C GLN A 183 13.41 -8.27 -14.28
N VAL A 184 14.04 -7.85 -13.19
CA VAL A 184 14.03 -6.46 -12.76
C VAL A 184 15.45 -5.91 -12.68
N THR A 185 15.69 -4.75 -13.28
CA THR A 185 16.91 -3.97 -13.08
C THR A 185 16.56 -2.76 -12.21
N VAL A 186 17.06 -2.73 -10.98
CA VAL A 186 16.99 -1.55 -10.10
C VAL A 186 18.15 -0.64 -10.40
N VAL A 187 17.84 0.62 -10.67
CA VAL A 187 18.83 1.67 -10.99
C VAL A 187 18.74 2.76 -9.93
N ASP A 188 19.86 3.10 -9.29
CA ASP A 188 19.92 4.20 -8.31
C ASP A 188 21.20 5.03 -8.49
N ARG A 189 21.07 6.34 -8.29
CA ARG A 189 22.21 7.27 -8.35
C ARG A 189 23.19 7.07 -7.20
N GLN A 190 22.69 6.57 -6.06
CA GLN A 190 23.46 6.34 -4.86
C GLN A 190 24.14 4.97 -4.89
N PRO A 191 25.31 4.80 -4.24
CA PRO A 191 26.05 3.54 -4.22
C PRO A 191 25.42 2.44 -3.38
N GLN A 192 24.44 2.75 -2.54
CA GLN A 192 23.71 1.81 -1.68
C GLN A 192 22.21 2.10 -1.72
N PRO A 193 21.36 1.09 -1.44
CA PRO A 193 19.93 1.32 -1.28
C PRO A 193 19.62 2.25 -0.10
N ALA A 194 18.46 2.90 -0.15
CA ALA A 194 17.89 3.69 0.94
C ALA A 194 18.75 4.89 1.41
N MET A 195 19.60 5.46 0.57
CA MET A 195 20.44 6.60 0.97
C MET A 195 19.73 7.96 0.95
N GLU A 196 18.52 8.04 0.37
CA GLU A 196 17.73 9.27 0.29
C GLU A 196 16.66 9.33 1.40
N ALA A 197 15.40 9.63 1.09
CA ALA A 197 14.31 9.72 2.08
C ALA A 197 14.13 8.46 2.96
N SER A 198 14.56 7.31 2.48
CA SER A 198 14.49 6.01 3.17
C SER A 198 15.69 5.72 4.09
N GLY A 199 16.60 6.65 4.30
CA GLY A 199 17.85 6.39 5.02
C GLY A 199 17.80 6.64 6.53
N ASN A 200 16.66 6.91 7.14
CA ASN A 200 16.57 7.13 8.58
C ASN A 200 16.98 5.87 9.37
N ARG A 201 17.58 6.08 10.56
CA ARG A 201 17.92 4.97 11.48
C ARG A 201 16.70 4.26 12.01
N ALA A 202 15.63 5.02 12.29
CA ALA A 202 14.36 4.48 12.74
C ALA A 202 13.22 5.24 12.08
N GLY A 203 12.30 4.52 11.45
CA GLY A 203 11.04 5.03 10.95
C GLY A 203 9.89 4.40 11.72
N ILE A 204 8.90 5.18 12.11
CA ILE A 204 7.72 4.70 12.81
C ILE A 204 6.74 4.11 11.81
N PHE A 205 6.12 2.99 12.17
CA PHE A 205 5.02 2.40 11.42
C PHE A 205 3.80 2.24 12.33
N MET A 206 2.70 2.87 11.94
CA MET A 206 1.40 2.81 12.62
C MET A 206 0.28 3.22 11.65
N PRO A 207 -0.98 2.77 11.87
CA PRO A 207 -2.12 3.22 11.07
C PRO A 207 -2.58 4.62 11.49
N LEU A 208 -3.58 5.16 10.77
CA LEU A 208 -4.35 6.33 11.19
C LEU A 208 -5.73 5.89 11.68
N LEU A 209 -6.28 6.67 12.59
CA LEU A 209 -7.68 6.56 13.02
C LEU A 209 -8.42 7.85 12.72
N SER A 210 -9.69 7.75 12.33
CA SER A 210 -10.62 8.87 12.19
C SER A 210 -12.03 8.44 12.56
N LYS A 211 -12.88 9.41 12.92
CA LYS A 211 -14.27 9.14 13.33
C LYS A 211 -15.09 8.55 12.18
N ASP A 212 -14.92 9.08 10.98
CA ASP A 212 -15.69 8.79 9.77
C ASP A 212 -15.10 7.68 8.89
N ASP A 213 -14.03 7.01 9.35
CA ASP A 213 -13.30 5.98 8.57
C ASP A 213 -12.97 6.43 7.14
N ASN A 214 -12.46 7.65 7.00
CA ASN A 214 -12.17 8.28 5.72
C ASN A 214 -11.11 7.55 4.88
N VAL A 215 -10.94 7.99 3.63
CA VAL A 215 -10.02 7.38 2.68
C VAL A 215 -8.60 7.21 3.25
N PRO A 216 -7.95 8.23 3.86
CA PRO A 216 -6.64 8.05 4.48
C PRO A 216 -6.62 6.98 5.58
N THR A 217 -7.64 6.91 6.43
CA THR A 217 -7.74 5.92 7.51
C THR A 217 -7.85 4.50 6.94
N ARG A 218 -8.75 4.27 5.99
CA ARG A 218 -8.94 2.97 5.33
C ARG A 218 -7.67 2.51 4.61
N LEU A 219 -7.04 3.42 3.85
CA LEU A 219 -5.80 3.15 3.13
C LEU A 219 -4.64 2.83 4.09
N THR A 220 -4.45 3.62 5.16
CA THR A 220 -3.35 3.36 6.11
C THR A 220 -3.58 2.08 6.89
N ARG A 221 -4.83 1.74 7.23
CA ARG A 221 -5.18 0.45 7.85
C ARG A 221 -4.79 -0.72 6.95
N ALA A 222 -5.24 -0.71 5.70
CA ALA A 222 -4.92 -1.75 4.73
C ALA A 222 -3.41 -1.87 4.50
N ALA A 223 -2.72 -0.76 4.32
CA ALA A 223 -1.28 -0.70 4.08
C ALA A 223 -0.47 -1.19 5.29
N TYR A 224 -0.84 -0.77 6.49
CA TYR A 224 -0.21 -1.19 7.75
C TYR A 224 -0.35 -2.70 7.97
N LEU A 225 -1.56 -3.23 7.84
CA LEU A 225 -1.80 -4.66 8.02
C LEU A 225 -1.09 -5.50 6.95
N TYR A 226 -1.04 -5.00 5.71
CA TYR A 226 -0.27 -5.65 4.66
C TYR A 226 1.24 -5.61 4.97
N ALA A 227 1.77 -4.46 5.38
CA ALA A 227 3.19 -4.30 5.70
C ALA A 227 3.65 -5.27 6.79
N LEU A 228 2.90 -5.42 7.88
CA LEU A 228 3.23 -6.37 8.95
C LEU A 228 3.32 -7.81 8.44
N ARG A 229 2.34 -8.26 7.64
CA ARG A 229 2.32 -9.60 7.05
C ARG A 229 3.46 -9.79 6.05
N HIS A 230 3.72 -8.78 5.24
CA HIS A 230 4.77 -8.80 4.23
C HIS A 230 6.16 -8.90 4.88
N TRP A 231 6.42 -8.10 5.91
CA TRP A 231 7.69 -8.14 6.63
C TRP A 231 7.90 -9.45 7.37
N GLU A 232 6.86 -10.05 7.94
CA GLU A 232 6.98 -11.38 8.56
C GLU A 232 7.43 -12.43 7.54
N ARG A 233 6.91 -12.39 6.31
CA ARG A 233 7.37 -13.25 5.21
C ARG A 233 8.82 -12.99 4.79
N LEU A 234 9.31 -11.76 4.94
CA LEU A 234 10.70 -11.38 4.67
C LEU A 234 11.66 -11.71 5.83
N GLY A 235 11.21 -12.47 6.82
CA GLY A 235 12.01 -12.88 7.96
C GLY A 235 11.74 -12.13 9.26
N GLY A 236 10.89 -11.09 9.23
CA GLY A 236 10.33 -10.41 10.41
C GLY A 236 11.19 -9.30 11.01
N ILE A 237 10.52 -8.38 11.71
CA ILE A 237 11.15 -7.32 12.49
C ILE A 237 11.85 -7.93 13.71
N GLY A 238 13.01 -7.37 14.07
CA GLY A 238 13.89 -7.88 15.13
C GLY A 238 14.74 -9.10 14.72
N ARG A 239 14.60 -9.54 13.47
CA ARG A 239 15.38 -10.65 12.87
C ARG A 239 16.04 -10.20 11.57
N ALA A 240 15.42 -10.44 10.42
CA ALA A 240 15.95 -9.98 9.12
C ALA A 240 15.79 -8.46 8.92
N ILE A 241 14.79 -7.86 9.55
CA ILE A 241 14.54 -6.43 9.51
C ILE A 241 14.90 -5.82 10.87
N GLU A 242 15.83 -4.86 10.88
CA GLU A 242 16.20 -4.12 12.07
C GLU A 242 15.03 -3.24 12.52
N GLY A 243 14.60 -3.42 13.77
CA GLY A 243 13.45 -2.72 14.32
C GLY A 243 12.85 -3.46 15.51
N ASP A 244 11.74 -2.91 16.02
CA ASP A 244 11.02 -3.50 17.13
C ASP A 244 9.52 -3.22 17.01
N LYS A 245 8.70 -4.24 17.24
CA LYS A 245 7.24 -4.13 17.41
C LYS A 245 6.90 -3.82 18.87
N CYS A 246 7.59 -2.86 19.45
CA CYS A 246 7.43 -2.45 20.84
C CYS A 246 6.12 -1.72 21.14
N GLY A 247 5.34 -1.40 20.13
CA GLY A 247 4.17 -0.53 20.23
C GLY A 247 4.48 0.94 19.93
N VAL A 248 3.42 1.70 19.68
CA VAL A 248 3.45 3.16 19.55
C VAL A 248 2.37 3.73 20.44
N LEU A 249 2.73 4.60 21.38
CA LEU A 249 1.79 5.41 22.14
C LEU A 249 1.70 6.80 21.51
N GLN A 250 0.56 7.09 20.90
CA GLN A 250 0.24 8.41 20.35
C GLN A 250 -0.59 9.19 21.36
N LEU A 251 0.05 10.14 22.05
CA LEU A 251 -0.62 11.00 23.02
C LEU A 251 -1.64 11.94 22.37
N ALA A 252 -2.70 12.23 23.06
CA ALA A 252 -3.57 13.33 22.70
C ALA A 252 -2.80 14.66 22.71
N ARG A 253 -3.19 15.61 21.86
CA ARG A 253 -2.54 16.93 21.80
C ARG A 253 -2.94 17.82 22.97
N ASP A 254 -4.21 17.75 23.32
CA ASP A 254 -4.91 18.52 24.34
C ASP A 254 -6.19 17.79 24.76
N ALA A 255 -6.91 18.32 25.73
CA ALA A 255 -8.13 17.73 26.28
C ALA A 255 -9.25 17.62 25.21
N ASP A 256 -9.43 18.65 24.37
CA ASP A 256 -10.45 18.63 23.31
C ASP A 256 -10.17 17.52 22.28
N HIS A 257 -8.91 17.35 21.92
CA HIS A 257 -8.49 16.23 21.05
C HIS A 257 -8.72 14.89 21.74
N ALA A 258 -8.43 14.76 23.04
CA ALA A 258 -8.69 13.53 23.80
C ALA A 258 -10.16 13.14 23.79
N ASP A 259 -11.07 14.11 23.97
CA ASP A 259 -12.51 13.85 23.92
C ASP A 259 -12.97 13.30 22.57
N VAL A 260 -12.45 13.84 21.48
CA VAL A 260 -12.69 13.31 20.14
C VAL A 260 -12.16 11.87 20.02
N GLN A 261 -10.97 11.59 20.55
CA GLN A 261 -10.36 10.25 20.48
C GLN A 261 -11.11 9.23 21.32
N ARG A 262 -11.56 9.60 22.52
CA ARG A 262 -12.46 8.76 23.35
C ARG A 262 -13.77 8.42 22.63
N ALA A 263 -14.36 9.42 21.95
CA ALA A 263 -15.57 9.17 21.16
C ALA A 263 -15.32 8.19 20.00
N ILE A 264 -14.13 8.21 19.38
CA ILE A 264 -13.72 7.23 18.38
C ILE A 264 -13.59 5.84 19.02
N ALA A 265 -12.94 5.75 20.17
CA ALA A 265 -12.77 4.49 20.91
C ALA A 265 -14.10 3.87 21.32
N ALA A 266 -15.02 4.67 21.84
CA ALA A 266 -16.34 4.22 22.24
C ALA A 266 -17.24 3.81 21.05
N GLY A 267 -17.06 4.48 19.91
CA GLY A 267 -17.88 4.24 18.70
C GLY A 267 -17.37 3.13 17.78
N LYS A 268 -16.16 2.61 18.00
CA LYS A 268 -15.54 1.58 17.16
C LYS A 268 -15.07 0.41 18.02
N SER A 269 -15.58 -0.78 17.74
CA SER A 269 -15.07 -2.02 18.35
C SER A 269 -13.77 -2.41 17.65
N LEU A 270 -12.65 -1.79 18.05
CA LEU A 270 -11.32 -2.13 17.52
C LEU A 270 -10.70 -3.23 18.41
N PRO A 271 -10.06 -4.25 17.82
CA PRO A 271 -9.25 -5.20 18.60
C PRO A 271 -8.11 -4.44 19.31
N ALA A 272 -7.87 -4.77 20.59
CA ALA A 272 -6.82 -4.13 21.40
C ALA A 272 -5.42 -4.29 20.78
N GLU A 273 -5.17 -5.38 20.06
CA GLU A 273 -3.93 -5.61 19.33
C GLU A 273 -3.74 -4.61 18.19
N PHE A 274 -4.85 -4.09 17.63
CA PHE A 274 -4.77 -3.08 16.57
C PHE A 274 -4.66 -1.67 17.13
N ALA A 275 -5.59 -1.26 18.02
CA ALA A 275 -5.57 0.05 18.66
C ALA A 275 -6.41 0.05 19.95
N GLU A 276 -5.87 0.57 21.03
CA GLU A 276 -6.51 0.68 22.34
C GLU A 276 -6.32 2.12 22.85
N TRP A 277 -7.41 2.73 23.34
CA TRP A 277 -7.33 4.02 24.00
C TRP A 277 -6.94 3.80 25.46
N LEU A 278 -5.86 4.46 25.91
CA LEU A 278 -5.41 4.49 27.28
C LEU A 278 -5.78 5.82 27.92
N GLU A 279 -6.46 5.77 29.04
CA GLU A 279 -6.64 6.95 29.87
C GLU A 279 -5.33 7.34 30.57
N ARG A 280 -5.29 8.54 31.13
CA ARG A 280 -4.10 9.09 31.78
C ARG A 280 -3.37 8.10 32.72
N PRO A 281 -4.02 7.44 33.71
CA PRO A 281 -3.30 6.56 34.63
C PRO A 281 -2.63 5.38 33.96
N GLU A 282 -3.26 4.82 32.92
CA GLU A 282 -2.76 3.67 32.16
C GLU A 282 -1.59 4.09 31.24
N ALA A 283 -1.72 5.26 30.59
CA ALA A 283 -0.67 5.82 29.74
C ALA A 283 0.58 6.19 30.56
N GLU A 284 0.41 6.85 31.71
CA GLU A 284 1.51 7.18 32.63
C GLU A 284 2.17 5.93 33.21
N ALA A 285 1.40 4.91 33.57
CA ALA A 285 1.94 3.63 34.03
C ALA A 285 2.77 2.93 32.94
N LEU A 286 2.29 2.91 31.69
CA LEU A 286 3.05 2.37 30.55
C LEU A 286 4.37 3.12 30.33
N LEU A 287 4.37 4.43 30.54
CA LEU A 287 5.55 5.29 30.35
C LEU A 287 6.48 5.34 31.58
N GLY A 288 6.23 4.51 32.60
CA GLY A 288 7.06 4.49 33.83
C GLY A 288 6.92 5.76 34.68
N GLY A 289 5.78 6.42 34.62
CA GLY A 289 5.45 7.63 35.37
C GLY A 289 5.68 8.95 34.65
N LEU A 290 6.08 8.93 33.37
CA LEU A 290 6.14 10.16 32.57
C LEU A 290 4.73 10.70 32.34
N PRO A 291 4.54 12.04 32.35
CA PRO A 291 3.22 12.65 32.20
C PRO A 291 2.55 12.36 30.86
N ALA A 292 1.30 11.94 30.92
CA ALA A 292 0.41 11.75 29.79
C ALA A 292 -1.00 12.30 30.12
N PRO A 293 -1.13 13.63 30.33
CA PRO A 293 -2.28 14.24 31.00
C PRO A 293 -3.62 13.95 30.32
N ASP A 294 -3.62 13.78 29.01
CA ASP A 294 -4.82 13.61 28.21
C ASP A 294 -4.98 12.18 27.65
N GLY A 295 -4.11 11.23 28.08
CA GLY A 295 -4.11 9.87 27.56
C GLY A 295 -3.61 9.75 26.12
N GLY A 296 -3.89 8.61 25.49
CA GLY A 296 -3.43 8.36 24.12
C GLY A 296 -3.84 7.02 23.53
N TRP A 297 -3.64 6.87 22.22
CA TRP A 297 -3.81 5.62 21.52
C TRP A 297 -2.56 4.74 21.62
N LEU A 298 -2.70 3.53 22.11
CA LEU A 298 -1.69 2.50 22.05
C LEU A 298 -1.96 1.59 20.83
N PHE A 299 -1.01 1.56 19.90
CA PHE A 299 -0.98 0.65 18.76
C PHE A 299 0.00 -0.48 19.07
N ARG A 300 -0.47 -1.58 19.65
CA ARG A 300 0.39 -2.67 20.18
C ARG A 300 1.22 -3.36 19.09
N GLY A 301 0.64 -3.57 17.91
CA GLY A 301 1.34 -4.17 16.77
C GLY A 301 2.26 -3.23 16.00
N ALA A 302 2.29 -1.94 16.38
CA ALA A 302 3.12 -0.91 15.76
C ALA A 302 4.53 -0.88 16.38
N GLY A 303 5.36 0.04 15.89
CA GLY A 303 6.72 0.20 16.39
C GLY A 303 7.59 1.01 15.45
N TRP A 304 8.87 0.64 15.39
CA TRP A 304 9.82 1.26 14.48
C TRP A 304 10.61 0.21 13.71
N ALA A 305 11.06 0.58 12.51
CA ALA A 305 11.97 -0.22 11.70
C ALA A 305 13.00 0.70 11.03
N ARG A 306 14.20 0.17 10.76
CA ARG A 306 15.18 0.85 9.92
C ARG A 306 14.80 0.64 8.45
N PRO A 307 14.39 1.71 7.71
CA PRO A 307 13.90 1.52 6.34
C PRO A 307 14.96 0.89 5.41
N GLY A 308 16.25 1.15 5.65
CA GLY A 308 17.34 0.53 4.90
C GLY A 308 17.34 -0.99 5.00
N SER A 309 17.12 -1.56 6.21
CA SER A 309 17.05 -3.02 6.37
C SER A 309 15.79 -3.62 5.72
N VAL A 310 14.68 -2.88 5.69
CA VAL A 310 13.48 -3.29 4.95
C VAL A 310 13.76 -3.33 3.45
N CYS A 311 14.49 -2.32 2.91
CA CYS A 311 14.89 -2.29 1.51
C CYS A 311 15.77 -3.49 1.16
N GLU A 312 16.78 -3.77 1.96
CA GLU A 312 17.69 -4.91 1.73
C GLU A 312 16.93 -6.23 1.77
N ALA A 313 16.08 -6.46 2.78
CA ALA A 313 15.29 -7.68 2.89
C ALA A 313 14.39 -7.90 1.65
N MET A 314 13.81 -6.84 1.10
CA MET A 314 13.01 -6.90 -0.14
C MET A 314 13.89 -7.19 -1.37
N LEU A 315 15.04 -6.52 -1.50
CA LEU A 315 15.93 -6.71 -2.63
C LEU A 315 16.60 -8.10 -2.61
N ASP A 316 16.90 -8.63 -1.45
CA ASP A 316 17.48 -9.97 -1.29
C ASP A 316 16.46 -11.08 -1.61
N ALA A 317 15.19 -10.85 -1.30
CA ALA A 317 14.10 -11.77 -1.65
C ALA A 317 13.86 -11.92 -3.17
N CYS A 318 14.38 -11.01 -3.99
CA CYS A 318 14.31 -11.11 -5.44
C CYS A 318 15.19 -12.21 -6.04
N GLY A 319 16.26 -12.61 -5.35
CA GLY A 319 17.19 -13.64 -5.82
C GLY A 319 17.82 -13.31 -7.18
N GLY A 320 17.96 -14.30 -8.04
CA GLY A 320 18.58 -14.17 -9.37
C GLY A 320 17.75 -13.44 -10.42
N LEU A 321 16.56 -12.97 -10.08
CA LEU A 321 15.68 -12.18 -10.98
C LEU A 321 16.01 -10.69 -10.92
N LEU A 322 16.86 -10.24 -9.98
CA LEU A 322 17.23 -8.86 -9.77
C LEU A 322 18.65 -8.55 -10.24
N GLU A 323 18.77 -7.51 -11.06
CA GLU A 323 20.03 -6.84 -11.33
C GLU A 323 20.05 -5.50 -10.58
N ARG A 324 21.12 -5.23 -9.79
CA ARG A 324 21.30 -3.97 -9.05
C ARG A 324 22.35 -3.11 -9.76
N LYS A 325 21.97 -1.93 -10.27
CA LYS A 325 22.86 -0.91 -10.85
C LYS A 325 22.83 0.33 -9.98
N LEU A 326 23.68 0.33 -8.97
CA LEU A 326 23.79 1.38 -7.97
C LEU A 326 25.00 2.27 -8.26
N GLY A 327 24.98 3.52 -7.77
CA GLY A 327 26.07 4.47 -7.96
C GLY A 327 26.21 4.95 -9.42
N VAL A 328 25.13 4.91 -10.20
CA VAL A 328 25.19 5.28 -11.62
C VAL A 328 25.10 6.79 -11.87
N GLY A 329 24.91 7.59 -10.81
CA GLY A 329 24.65 9.02 -10.94
C GLY A 329 23.26 9.32 -11.51
N ASP A 330 23.08 10.52 -12.02
CA ASP A 330 21.83 10.91 -12.68
C ASP A 330 21.69 10.25 -14.05
N VAL A 331 20.47 9.92 -14.44
CA VAL A 331 20.18 9.25 -15.70
C VAL A 331 19.20 10.05 -16.54
N ARG A 332 19.44 10.08 -17.85
CA ARG A 332 18.49 10.54 -18.85
C ARG A 332 17.56 9.40 -19.24
N ILE A 333 16.28 9.70 -19.35
CA ILE A 333 15.22 8.74 -19.64
C ILE A 333 14.63 9.05 -21.01
N GLU A 334 14.64 8.06 -21.88
CA GLU A 334 14.10 8.18 -23.24
C GLU A 334 13.28 6.94 -23.57
N ARG A 335 12.32 7.11 -24.48
CA ARG A 335 11.59 5.98 -25.06
C ARG A 335 12.01 5.79 -26.51
N ASP A 336 12.55 4.62 -26.81
CA ASP A 336 13.07 4.25 -28.13
C ASP A 336 12.60 2.83 -28.51
N GLY A 337 12.09 2.67 -29.73
CA GLY A 337 11.65 1.37 -30.22
C GLY A 337 10.61 0.64 -29.33
N GLY A 338 9.76 1.39 -28.62
CA GLY A 338 8.78 0.83 -27.69
C GLY A 338 9.33 0.48 -26.31
N GLN A 339 10.62 0.66 -26.05
CA GLN A 339 11.28 0.41 -24.78
C GLN A 339 11.71 1.72 -24.11
N TRP A 340 11.79 1.70 -22.79
CA TRP A 340 12.41 2.73 -21.98
C TRP A 340 13.89 2.46 -21.87
N ARG A 341 14.71 3.50 -22.08
CA ARG A 341 16.17 3.46 -22.02
C ARG A 341 16.67 4.50 -21.04
N LEU A 342 17.55 4.07 -20.13
CA LEU A 342 18.24 4.93 -19.19
C LEU A 342 19.70 5.05 -19.60
N THR A 343 20.18 6.30 -19.71
CA THR A 343 21.55 6.61 -20.11
C THR A 343 22.17 7.51 -19.05
N ASN A 344 23.38 7.21 -18.60
CA ASN A 344 24.09 8.04 -17.63
C ASN A 344 24.69 9.31 -18.28
N GLU A 345 25.31 10.17 -17.49
CA GLU A 345 25.95 11.42 -17.93
C GLU A 345 27.06 11.22 -18.97
N HIS A 346 27.66 10.02 -19.01
CA HIS A 346 28.71 9.66 -20.01
C HIS A 346 28.15 9.09 -21.30
N GLY A 347 26.83 9.07 -21.49
CA GLY A 347 26.18 8.52 -22.68
C GLY A 347 26.11 7.00 -22.72
N ILE A 348 26.46 6.31 -21.62
CA ILE A 348 26.41 4.85 -21.52
C ILE A 348 24.98 4.41 -21.17
N VAL A 349 24.44 3.45 -21.93
CA VAL A 349 23.15 2.85 -21.64
C VAL A 349 23.27 1.99 -20.38
N VAL A 350 22.59 2.42 -19.32
CA VAL A 350 22.55 1.74 -18.02
C VAL A 350 21.57 0.57 -18.05
N ALA A 351 20.36 0.80 -18.56
CA ALA A 351 19.31 -0.21 -18.62
C ALA A 351 18.32 0.09 -19.75
N HIS A 352 17.65 -0.97 -20.25
CA HIS A 352 16.52 -0.84 -21.16
C HIS A 352 15.48 -1.94 -20.90
N ALA A 353 14.18 -1.59 -20.92
CA ALA A 353 13.08 -2.52 -20.77
C ALA A 353 11.76 -1.90 -21.29
N PRO A 354 10.74 -2.72 -21.60
CA PRO A 354 9.44 -2.21 -22.03
C PRO A 354 8.68 -1.49 -20.90
N ASN A 355 9.03 -1.76 -19.65
CA ASN A 355 8.36 -1.19 -18.47
C ASN A 355 9.35 -0.43 -17.59
N LEU A 356 8.97 0.79 -17.19
CA LEU A 356 9.72 1.66 -16.28
C LEU A 356 8.84 2.06 -15.12
N ILE A 357 9.32 1.82 -13.91
CA ILE A 357 8.68 2.23 -12.66
C ILE A 357 9.49 3.37 -12.05
N LEU A 358 8.90 4.56 -11.96
CA LEU A 358 9.48 5.69 -11.25
C LEU A 358 9.21 5.54 -9.75
N ALA A 359 10.26 5.28 -8.99
CA ALA A 359 10.25 5.14 -7.54
C ALA A 359 11.34 6.02 -6.88
N ASN A 360 11.78 7.05 -7.62
CA ASN A 360 12.88 7.95 -7.29
C ASN A 360 12.45 9.21 -6.50
N GLY A 361 11.31 9.13 -5.82
CA GLY A 361 10.82 10.17 -4.92
C GLY A 361 10.70 11.54 -5.63
N ALA A 362 11.30 12.58 -5.04
CA ALA A 362 11.26 13.93 -5.58
C ALA A 362 11.97 14.05 -6.93
N GLY A 363 12.92 13.18 -7.26
CA GLY A 363 13.58 13.14 -8.56
C GLY A 363 12.63 12.86 -9.74
N ALA A 364 11.42 12.37 -9.48
CA ALA A 364 10.41 12.18 -10.52
C ALA A 364 10.00 13.49 -11.21
N ALA A 365 10.09 14.63 -10.53
CA ALA A 365 9.81 15.95 -11.11
C ALA A 365 10.78 16.33 -12.24
N GLN A 366 11.94 15.69 -12.32
CA GLN A 366 12.92 15.90 -13.39
C GLN A 366 12.66 15.03 -14.63
N VAL A 367 11.72 14.07 -14.52
CA VAL A 367 11.32 13.21 -15.64
C VAL A 367 10.20 13.90 -16.42
N PRO A 368 10.37 14.23 -17.71
CA PRO A 368 9.41 15.05 -18.46
C PRO A 368 7.96 14.53 -18.38
N GLN A 369 7.78 13.21 -18.44
CA GLN A 369 6.45 12.57 -18.37
C GLN A 369 5.81 12.62 -16.97
N ALA A 370 6.59 12.85 -15.92
CA ALA A 370 6.12 12.96 -14.54
C ALA A 370 6.15 14.41 -14.01
N ALA A 371 6.85 15.32 -14.70
CA ALA A 371 6.98 16.73 -14.31
C ALA A 371 5.64 17.46 -14.08
N PRO A 372 4.55 17.16 -14.82
CA PRO A 372 3.25 17.78 -14.55
C PRO A 372 2.53 17.27 -13.29
N LEU A 373 3.04 16.21 -12.64
CA LEU A 373 2.49 15.75 -11.36
C LEU A 373 2.75 16.78 -10.26
N PRO A 374 1.74 17.14 -9.43
CA PRO A 374 1.89 18.17 -8.41
C PRO A 374 2.64 17.61 -7.18
N LEU A 375 3.88 17.21 -7.37
CA LEU A 375 4.74 16.69 -6.32
C LEU A 375 5.60 17.81 -5.75
N THR A 376 5.67 17.89 -4.43
CA THR A 376 6.54 18.82 -3.72
C THR A 376 7.58 18.06 -2.91
N MET A 377 8.74 18.69 -2.73
CA MET A 377 9.81 18.20 -1.89
C MET A 377 9.76 18.93 -0.55
N LEU A 378 9.68 18.18 0.54
CA LEU A 378 9.74 18.72 1.90
C LEU A 378 10.96 18.14 2.63
N ARG A 379 11.84 19.02 3.05
CA ARG A 379 12.98 18.72 3.90
C ARG A 379 12.49 18.27 5.28
N GLY A 380 13.17 17.32 5.88
CA GLY A 380 12.95 16.93 7.26
C GLY A 380 14.24 16.48 7.90
N GLN A 381 14.58 17.11 9.02
CA GLN A 381 15.72 16.72 9.84
C GLN A 381 15.25 15.92 11.04
N VAL A 382 15.94 14.81 11.29
CA VAL A 382 15.82 14.00 12.51
C VAL A 382 17.06 14.22 13.33
N SER A 383 16.89 14.40 14.65
CA SER A 383 17.97 14.49 15.62
C SER A 383 18.21 13.12 16.24
N HIS A 384 19.47 12.74 16.37
CA HIS A 384 19.89 11.52 17.05
C HIS A 384 20.41 11.93 18.45
N VAL A 385 19.62 11.61 19.47
CA VAL A 385 19.91 11.94 20.88
C VAL A 385 20.55 10.75 21.55
N PRO A 386 21.66 10.88 22.29
CA PRO A 386 22.23 9.78 23.07
C PRO A 386 21.19 9.16 24.01
N ALA A 387 21.17 7.84 24.08
CA ALA A 387 20.13 7.09 24.79
C ALA A 387 20.15 7.28 26.32
N ASP A 388 21.27 7.69 26.87
CA ASP A 388 21.46 8.00 28.29
C ASP A 388 21.00 9.41 28.68
N MET A 389 20.67 10.27 27.70
CA MET A 389 20.21 11.65 27.91
C MET A 389 18.69 11.81 27.81
N VAL A 390 17.97 10.72 27.64
CA VAL A 390 16.49 10.69 27.58
C VAL A 390 15.94 9.51 28.37
N PRO A 391 14.71 9.56 28.88
CA PRO A 391 14.10 8.44 29.57
C PRO A 391 14.03 7.18 28.67
N LYS A 392 14.27 6.00 29.28
CA LYS A 392 14.11 4.74 28.59
C LYS A 392 12.62 4.43 28.41
N LEU A 393 12.15 4.50 27.18
CA LEU A 393 10.75 4.22 26.84
C LEU A 393 10.57 2.75 26.41
N PRO A 394 9.49 2.08 26.86
CA PRO A 394 9.15 0.72 26.41
C PRO A 394 8.49 0.72 25.04
N VAL A 395 8.00 1.85 24.55
CA VAL A 395 7.27 2.03 23.29
C VAL A 395 7.83 3.25 22.54
N VAL A 396 7.51 3.37 21.25
CA VAL A 396 7.66 4.65 20.56
C VAL A 396 6.65 5.63 21.13
N LEU A 397 7.08 6.79 21.55
CA LEU A 397 6.22 7.87 22.03
C LEU A 397 6.07 8.93 20.94
N CYS A 398 4.84 9.34 20.64
CA CYS A 398 4.61 10.40 19.66
C CYS A 398 3.38 11.28 20.03
N ARG A 399 3.44 12.52 19.55
CA ARG A 399 2.35 13.52 19.54
C ARG A 399 2.55 14.43 18.32
N GLU A 400 3.10 15.61 18.48
CA GLU A 400 3.57 16.49 17.40
C GLU A 400 5.01 16.18 16.97
N ALA A 401 5.77 15.60 17.88
CA ALA A 401 7.08 14.99 17.66
C ALA A 401 7.02 13.49 17.99
N TYR A 402 8.15 12.84 17.87
CA TYR A 402 8.31 11.46 18.33
C TYR A 402 9.67 11.23 18.97
N LEU A 403 9.73 10.21 19.83
CA LEU A 403 10.95 9.63 20.37
C LEU A 403 10.87 8.11 20.22
N THR A 404 11.90 7.53 19.59
CA THR A 404 11.98 6.06 19.48
C THR A 404 12.75 5.47 20.65
N PRO A 405 12.51 4.20 21.03
CA PRO A 405 13.47 3.46 21.82
C PRO A 405 14.88 3.47 21.17
N PRO A 406 15.95 3.22 21.95
CA PRO A 406 17.29 3.32 21.44
C PRO A 406 17.62 2.25 20.40
N SER A 407 18.35 2.66 19.35
CA SER A 407 18.98 1.79 18.36
C SER A 407 20.42 2.25 18.15
N GLY A 408 21.38 1.35 18.38
CA GLY A 408 22.80 1.66 18.28
C GLY A 408 23.24 2.79 19.23
N GLY A 409 22.71 2.84 20.45
CA GLY A 409 23.06 3.82 21.49
C GLY A 409 22.42 5.20 21.32
N VAL A 410 21.54 5.40 20.34
CA VAL A 410 20.84 6.66 20.12
C VAL A 410 19.34 6.47 19.96
N CYS A 411 18.57 7.46 20.40
CA CYS A 411 17.14 7.61 20.13
C CYS A 411 16.93 8.58 18.96
N SER A 412 15.97 8.31 18.10
CA SER A 412 15.58 9.24 17.03
C SER A 412 14.47 10.15 17.51
N ALA A 413 14.71 11.47 17.46
CA ALA A 413 13.75 12.51 17.83
C ALA A 413 13.47 13.43 16.63
N GLY A 414 12.21 13.75 16.38
CA GLY A 414 11.88 14.63 15.24
C GLY A 414 10.42 14.53 14.80
N ALA A 415 10.16 15.05 13.63
CA ALA A 415 11.06 15.63 12.67
C ALA A 415 10.58 17.02 12.23
N THR A 416 11.49 17.83 11.73
CA THR A 416 11.11 19.10 11.09
C THR A 416 10.40 18.89 9.75
N TYR A 417 9.69 19.94 9.31
CA TYR A 417 9.01 20.00 8.00
C TYR A 417 9.20 21.39 7.43
N ASP A 418 10.10 21.55 6.48
CA ASP A 418 10.35 22.82 5.81
C ASP A 418 10.55 22.65 4.30
N ALA A 419 10.52 23.74 3.56
CA ALA A 419 10.70 23.77 2.13
C ALA A 419 12.16 24.07 1.70
N ASP A 420 13.09 24.21 2.68
CA ASP A 420 14.50 24.48 2.43
C ASP A 420 15.13 23.30 1.63
N PRO A 421 15.77 23.52 0.48
CA PRO A 421 16.44 22.47 -0.28
C PRO A 421 17.83 22.10 0.27
N ASN A 422 18.31 22.74 1.34
CA ASN A 422 19.65 22.52 1.89
C ASN A 422 19.76 21.09 2.52
N PRO A 423 20.67 20.23 2.04
CA PRO A 423 20.86 18.89 2.56
C PRO A 423 21.71 18.85 3.85
N ALA A 424 22.32 19.96 4.27
CA ALA A 424 23.14 20.00 5.46
C ALA A 424 22.30 19.97 6.74
N LEU A 425 22.88 19.45 7.82
CA LEU A 425 22.28 19.57 9.14
C LEU A 425 22.19 21.05 9.55
N SER A 426 21.07 21.44 10.13
CA SER A 426 20.82 22.79 10.62
C SER A 426 20.72 22.76 12.15
N PRO A 427 21.46 23.64 12.86
CA PRO A 427 21.33 23.82 14.29
C PRO A 427 19.90 24.22 14.69
N GLU A 428 19.24 25.05 13.90
CA GLU A 428 17.86 25.50 14.12
C GLU A 428 16.89 24.33 14.10
N SER A 429 17.05 23.42 13.14
CA SER A 429 16.26 22.19 13.08
C SER A 429 16.53 21.26 14.27
N HIS A 430 17.74 21.22 14.79
CA HIS A 430 18.03 20.50 16.04
C HIS A 430 17.33 21.17 17.23
N ALA A 431 17.41 22.49 17.36
CA ALA A 431 16.75 23.24 18.43
C ALA A 431 15.22 23.01 18.41
N GLU A 432 14.59 23.08 17.22
CA GLU A 432 13.16 22.79 17.04
C GLU A 432 12.80 21.35 17.46
N ASN A 433 13.59 20.37 17.07
CA ASN A 433 13.36 18.98 17.46
C ASN A 433 13.51 18.78 18.98
N LEU A 434 14.48 19.43 19.63
CA LEU A 434 14.66 19.35 21.08
C LEU A 434 13.52 20.06 21.84
N GLU A 435 13.06 21.20 21.36
CA GLU A 435 11.92 21.90 21.96
C GLU A 435 10.68 21.02 21.96
N ARG A 436 10.38 20.39 20.80
CA ARG A 436 9.27 19.45 20.68
C ARG A 436 9.46 18.19 21.53
N LEU A 437 10.69 17.69 21.64
CA LEU A 437 11.03 16.55 22.50
C LEU A 437 10.78 16.88 23.98
N ARG A 438 11.23 18.04 24.45
CA ARG A 438 11.00 18.53 25.83
C ARG A 438 9.51 18.65 26.13
N GLY A 439 8.74 19.20 25.18
CA GLY A 439 7.28 19.23 25.28
C GLY A 439 6.65 17.84 25.32
N LEU A 440 7.15 16.90 24.54
CA LEU A 440 6.66 15.52 24.51
C LEU A 440 6.92 14.78 25.82
N LEU A 441 8.09 14.98 26.42
CA LEU A 441 8.50 14.36 27.69
C LEU A 441 8.02 15.11 28.93
N SER A 442 7.51 16.34 28.76
CA SER A 442 7.21 17.26 29.86
C SER A 442 8.44 17.54 30.75
N ASP A 443 9.62 17.56 30.15
CA ASP A 443 10.90 17.79 30.80
C ASP A 443 11.69 18.87 30.06
N PRO A 444 11.81 20.10 30.63
CA PRO A 444 12.48 21.22 29.98
C PRO A 444 14.01 21.02 29.83
N HIS A 445 14.58 20.08 30.57
CA HIS A 445 16.02 19.78 30.56
C HIS A 445 16.37 18.52 29.77
N ALA A 446 15.38 17.82 29.16
CA ALA A 446 15.64 16.62 28.37
C ALA A 446 16.67 16.93 27.28
N ALA A 447 17.70 16.10 27.18
CA ALA A 447 18.79 16.22 26.21
C ALA A 447 19.49 17.58 26.22
N GLU A 448 19.61 18.23 27.40
CA GLU A 448 20.39 19.46 27.57
C GLU A 448 21.87 19.15 27.29
N ASP A 449 22.53 20.02 26.53
CA ASP A 449 23.91 19.85 26.07
C ASP A 449 24.24 18.54 25.33
N ALA A 450 23.23 17.85 24.78
CA ALA A 450 23.43 16.61 24.04
C ALA A 450 24.31 16.85 22.81
N PRO A 451 25.33 16.03 22.56
CA PRO A 451 26.05 16.02 21.29
C PRO A 451 25.14 15.44 20.20
N LEU A 452 24.48 16.32 19.43
CA LEU A 452 23.50 15.90 18.45
C LEU A 452 24.15 15.53 17.12
N ALA A 453 24.00 14.29 16.72
CA ALA A 453 24.05 13.87 15.35
C ALA A 453 22.64 13.98 14.73
N GLY A 454 22.54 13.76 13.43
CA GLY A 454 21.24 13.82 12.78
C GLY A 454 21.28 13.38 11.33
N ARG A 455 20.14 13.49 10.70
CA ARG A 455 20.00 13.21 9.28
C ARG A 455 18.93 14.08 8.64
N VAL A 456 19.24 14.58 7.44
CA VAL A 456 18.28 15.26 6.59
C VAL A 456 17.77 14.28 5.53
N GLY A 457 16.47 14.30 5.26
CA GLY A 457 15.84 13.58 4.17
C GLY A 457 14.78 14.45 3.48
N PHE A 458 14.58 14.22 2.18
CA PHE A 458 13.63 14.97 1.38
C PHE A 458 12.41 14.10 1.06
N ARG A 459 11.26 14.46 1.64
CA ARG A 459 10.01 13.74 1.43
C ARG A 459 9.35 14.21 0.15
N CYS A 460 8.96 13.28 -0.71
CA CYS A 460 8.11 13.55 -1.86
C CYS A 460 6.64 13.52 -1.42
N VAL A 461 5.91 14.60 -1.64
CA VAL A 461 4.55 14.79 -1.11
C VAL A 461 3.61 15.24 -2.23
N ALA A 462 2.45 14.59 -2.33
CA ALA A 462 1.34 15.06 -3.15
C ALA A 462 0.42 16.00 -2.33
N PRO A 463 -0.33 16.93 -2.95
CA PRO A 463 -1.19 17.90 -2.24
C PRO A 463 -2.21 17.26 -1.29
N ASP A 464 -2.73 16.09 -1.64
CA ASP A 464 -3.70 15.34 -0.82
C ASP A 464 -3.03 14.36 0.15
N ARG A 465 -1.72 14.33 0.21
CA ARG A 465 -0.89 13.47 1.06
C ARG A 465 -1.10 11.96 0.84
N LEU A 466 -1.74 11.57 -0.27
CA LEU A 466 -1.88 10.17 -0.66
C LEU A 466 -0.82 9.79 -1.69
N PRO A 467 -0.33 8.54 -1.67
CA PRO A 467 0.57 8.03 -2.69
C PRO A 467 0.02 8.14 -4.12
N LEU A 468 0.91 8.16 -5.09
CA LEU A 468 0.60 7.99 -6.51
C LEU A 468 1.04 6.59 -6.92
N VAL A 469 0.09 5.75 -7.28
CA VAL A 469 0.32 4.34 -7.59
C VAL A 469 -0.33 3.98 -8.92
N GLY A 470 0.45 3.52 -9.89
CA GLY A 470 -0.08 3.04 -11.16
C GLY A 470 0.51 3.70 -12.39
N ARG A 471 -0.17 3.53 -13.53
CA ARG A 471 0.25 4.09 -14.82
C ARG A 471 0.25 5.60 -14.80
N LEU A 472 1.33 6.22 -15.25
CA LEU A 472 1.40 7.69 -15.33
C LEU A 472 0.52 8.22 -16.46
N PRO A 473 -0.26 9.30 -16.19
CA PRO A 473 -1.11 9.92 -17.20
C PRO A 473 -0.27 10.65 -18.25
N ASP A 474 -0.73 10.63 -19.49
CA ASP A 474 -0.29 11.52 -20.53
C ASP A 474 -1.11 12.81 -20.46
N PHE A 475 -0.53 13.84 -19.87
CA PHE A 475 -1.19 15.12 -19.66
C PHE A 475 -1.51 15.83 -20.98
N ASP A 476 -0.66 15.68 -21.98
CA ASP A 476 -0.82 16.34 -23.29
C ASP A 476 -1.95 15.70 -24.09
N ALA A 477 -2.07 14.36 -24.03
CA ALA A 477 -3.11 13.61 -24.71
C ALA A 477 -4.45 13.57 -23.94
N ALA A 478 -4.49 14.07 -22.71
CA ALA A 478 -5.65 13.92 -21.83
C ALA A 478 -6.94 14.61 -22.34
N GLY A 479 -6.83 15.63 -23.21
CA GLY A 479 -7.97 16.28 -23.87
C GLY A 479 -9.08 16.69 -22.88
N THR A 480 -10.34 16.37 -23.16
CA THR A 480 -11.55 16.69 -22.35
C THR A 480 -12.04 15.52 -21.50
N THR A 481 -11.20 14.52 -21.21
CA THR A 481 -11.58 13.33 -20.47
C THR A 481 -12.14 13.64 -19.08
N GLU A 482 -13.28 13.09 -18.73
CA GLU A 482 -13.97 13.31 -17.45
C GLU A 482 -13.87 12.13 -16.47
N ARG A 483 -13.55 10.94 -16.97
CA ARG A 483 -13.48 9.71 -16.17
C ARG A 483 -12.05 9.25 -16.03
N LEU A 484 -11.67 8.83 -14.84
CA LEU A 484 -10.31 8.41 -14.49
C LEU A 484 -9.77 7.28 -15.41
N ARG A 485 -10.62 6.31 -15.70
CA ARG A 485 -10.29 5.16 -16.56
C ARG A 485 -10.02 5.52 -18.02
N ASP A 486 -10.54 6.66 -18.48
CA ASP A 486 -10.45 7.09 -19.87
C ASP A 486 -9.28 8.06 -20.10
N VAL A 487 -8.56 8.45 -19.03
CA VAL A 487 -7.35 9.30 -19.13
C VAL A 487 -6.26 8.53 -19.85
N PRO A 488 -5.71 9.05 -20.96
CA PRO A 488 -4.57 8.45 -21.64
C PRO A 488 -3.37 8.26 -20.71
N ARG A 489 -2.59 7.22 -20.96
CA ARG A 489 -1.44 6.84 -20.14
C ARG A 489 -0.21 6.62 -20.99
N HIS A 490 0.93 7.01 -20.49
CA HIS A 490 2.19 6.65 -21.12
C HIS A 490 2.38 5.13 -21.14
N PRO A 491 2.63 4.51 -22.32
CA PRO A 491 2.80 3.06 -22.40
C PRO A 491 4.02 2.59 -21.60
N GLY A 492 3.82 1.59 -20.72
CA GLY A 492 4.88 0.99 -19.93
C GLY A 492 5.54 1.93 -18.90
N LEU A 493 4.90 3.06 -18.55
CA LEU A 493 5.42 3.99 -17.53
C LEU A 493 4.51 4.01 -16.31
N TYR A 494 5.10 3.78 -15.16
CA TYR A 494 4.39 3.67 -13.87
C TYR A 494 5.06 4.52 -12.80
N GLY A 495 4.30 4.88 -11.77
CA GLY A 495 4.80 5.62 -10.62
C GLY A 495 4.45 4.93 -9.29
N LEU A 496 5.41 4.98 -8.36
CA LEU A 496 5.27 4.71 -6.93
C LEU A 496 5.88 5.90 -6.18
N LEU A 497 5.10 6.97 -6.05
CA LEU A 497 5.58 8.29 -5.67
C LEU A 497 4.72 8.89 -4.54
N GLY A 498 5.19 9.96 -3.91
CA GLY A 498 4.36 10.75 -2.99
C GLY A 498 4.11 10.09 -1.63
N TYR A 499 5.00 9.25 -1.12
CA TYR A 499 4.82 8.52 0.14
C TYR A 499 4.93 9.38 1.40
N ALA A 500 5.33 10.63 1.25
CA ALA A 500 5.49 11.59 2.36
C ALA A 500 6.33 11.00 3.52
N SER A 501 5.80 11.01 4.75
CA SER A 501 6.46 10.46 5.94
C SER A 501 6.06 9.02 6.28
N ARG A 502 5.28 8.34 5.43
CA ARG A 502 4.70 7.02 5.74
C ARG A 502 5.17 5.91 4.80
N GLY A 503 6.33 6.07 4.18
CA GLY A 503 6.87 5.13 3.20
C GLY A 503 6.90 3.68 3.69
N LEU A 504 7.22 3.44 4.96
CA LEU A 504 7.27 2.10 5.54
C LEU A 504 5.95 1.34 5.37
N ILE A 505 4.82 1.95 5.72
CA ILE A 505 3.53 1.27 5.59
C ILE A 505 3.01 1.28 4.14
N TRP A 506 3.30 2.35 3.36
CA TRP A 506 2.79 2.46 2.00
C TRP A 506 3.42 1.48 1.02
N ALA A 507 4.73 1.24 1.14
CA ALA A 507 5.53 0.63 0.08
C ALA A 507 5.05 -0.75 -0.34
N GLY A 508 4.82 -1.65 0.61
CA GLY A 508 4.44 -3.03 0.32
C GLY A 508 3.12 -3.13 -0.45
N LEU A 509 2.05 -2.51 0.09
CA LEU A 509 0.72 -2.57 -0.54
C LEU A 509 0.67 -1.81 -1.86
N SER A 510 1.35 -0.67 -1.96
CA SER A 510 1.43 0.09 -3.22
C SER A 510 2.12 -0.69 -4.33
N ALA A 511 3.20 -1.38 -4.00
CA ALA A 511 3.91 -2.24 -4.95
C ALA A 511 3.08 -3.48 -5.34
N GLU A 512 2.36 -4.06 -4.39
CA GLU A 512 1.43 -5.16 -4.65
C GLU A 512 0.28 -4.72 -5.57
N LEU A 513 -0.31 -3.55 -5.31
CA LEU A 513 -1.35 -2.95 -6.15
C LEU A 513 -0.82 -2.70 -7.58
N LEU A 514 0.38 -2.14 -7.70
CA LEU A 514 1.01 -1.89 -9.00
C LEU A 514 1.23 -3.19 -9.76
N ALA A 515 1.86 -4.18 -9.13
CA ALA A 515 2.17 -5.47 -9.76
C ALA A 515 0.90 -6.23 -10.16
N ALA A 516 -0.12 -6.27 -9.29
CA ALA A 516 -1.42 -6.84 -9.59
C ALA A 516 -2.10 -6.14 -10.78
N GLY A 517 -2.02 -4.81 -10.84
CA GLY A 517 -2.57 -4.02 -11.94
C GLY A 517 -1.86 -4.27 -13.28
N ILE A 518 -0.54 -4.45 -13.28
CA ILE A 518 0.25 -4.78 -14.48
C ILE A 518 -0.10 -6.19 -14.99
N GLU A 519 -0.22 -7.16 -14.08
CA GLU A 519 -0.53 -8.57 -14.39
C GLU A 519 -2.03 -8.82 -14.67
N GLY A 520 -2.89 -7.80 -14.47
CA GLY A 520 -4.35 -7.96 -14.61
C GLY A 520 -4.96 -8.90 -13.56
N GLU A 521 -4.38 -8.93 -12.37
CA GLU A 521 -4.87 -9.68 -11.22
C GLU A 521 -6.04 -8.97 -10.54
N PRO A 522 -6.85 -9.68 -9.73
CA PRO A 522 -7.71 -9.03 -8.75
C PRO A 522 -6.92 -8.03 -7.90
N LEU A 523 -7.44 -6.82 -7.75
CA LEU A 523 -6.75 -5.78 -7.02
C LEU A 523 -6.92 -5.95 -5.51
N PRO A 524 -5.88 -5.67 -4.69
CA PRO A 524 -5.87 -5.92 -3.26
C PRO A 524 -6.59 -4.84 -2.43
N LEU A 525 -7.29 -3.93 -3.08
CA LEU A 525 -7.98 -2.79 -2.48
C LEU A 525 -9.34 -2.57 -3.13
N GLU A 526 -10.22 -1.91 -2.40
CA GLU A 526 -11.48 -1.38 -2.90
C GLU A 526 -11.25 -0.42 -4.09
N SER A 527 -12.10 -0.51 -5.12
CA SER A 527 -11.98 0.32 -6.32
C SER A 527 -11.93 1.82 -6.02
N SER A 528 -12.69 2.28 -5.04
CA SER A 528 -12.67 3.69 -4.60
C SER A 528 -11.34 4.12 -3.99
N LEU A 529 -10.64 3.20 -3.31
CA LEU A 529 -9.30 3.46 -2.77
C LEU A 529 -8.23 3.38 -3.86
N VAL A 530 -8.38 2.48 -4.84
CA VAL A 530 -7.52 2.43 -6.03
C VAL A 530 -7.61 3.75 -6.80
N ASP A 531 -8.82 4.25 -7.04
CA ASP A 531 -9.04 5.54 -7.71
C ASP A 531 -8.40 6.71 -6.95
N ALA A 532 -8.43 6.66 -5.61
CA ALA A 532 -7.79 7.67 -4.75
C ALA A 532 -6.26 7.66 -4.84
N LEU A 533 -5.65 6.54 -5.24
CA LEU A 533 -4.20 6.42 -5.44
C LEU A 533 -3.75 6.66 -6.88
N ASP A 534 -4.66 6.63 -7.85
CA ASP A 534 -4.33 6.76 -9.27
C ASP A 534 -3.71 8.14 -9.58
N PRO A 535 -2.54 8.20 -10.24
CA PRO A 535 -1.87 9.46 -10.58
C PRO A 535 -2.72 10.41 -11.43
N ALA A 536 -3.60 9.88 -12.29
CA ALA A 536 -4.47 10.69 -13.15
C ALA A 536 -5.59 11.43 -12.40
N ARG A 537 -5.78 11.17 -11.10
CA ARG A 537 -6.71 11.96 -10.28
C ARG A 537 -6.38 13.46 -10.33
N PHE A 538 -5.12 13.80 -10.53
CA PHE A 538 -4.68 15.19 -10.65
C PHE A 538 -5.01 15.82 -12.01
N VAL A 539 -5.08 15.03 -13.08
CA VAL A 539 -5.59 15.49 -14.39
C VAL A 539 -7.04 15.97 -14.24
N LEU A 540 -7.87 15.18 -13.56
CA LEU A 540 -9.28 15.52 -13.36
C LEU A 540 -9.47 16.67 -12.37
N ARG A 541 -8.66 16.76 -11.31
CA ARG A 541 -8.71 17.83 -10.31
C ARG A 541 -8.29 19.18 -10.89
N ALA A 542 -7.24 19.24 -11.70
CA ALA A 542 -6.77 20.46 -12.35
C ALA A 542 -7.86 21.11 -13.22
N ARG A 543 -8.78 20.32 -13.75
CA ARG A 543 -9.90 20.79 -14.59
C ARG A 543 -11.10 21.29 -13.80
N ARG A 544 -11.31 20.72 -12.61
CA ARG A 544 -12.40 21.12 -11.70
C ARG A 544 -12.07 22.37 -10.90
N ALA A 545 -10.78 22.74 -10.82
CA ALA A 545 -10.37 24.00 -10.23
C ALA A 545 -10.94 25.15 -11.06
N PRO A 546 -11.59 26.17 -10.46
CA PRO A 546 -12.04 27.35 -11.19
C PRO A 546 -10.84 27.96 -11.90
N ARG A 547 -10.95 28.19 -13.21
CA ARG A 547 -9.93 28.94 -13.96
C ARG A 547 -9.85 30.31 -13.31
N GLY A 548 -8.74 30.63 -12.64
CA GLY A 548 -8.44 31.98 -12.21
C GLY A 548 -8.56 32.96 -13.37
N PRO A 549 -8.84 34.25 -13.13
CA PRO A 549 -8.91 35.23 -14.19
C PRO A 549 -7.62 35.16 -15.02
N GLN A 550 -7.79 34.98 -16.34
CA GLN A 550 -6.67 35.10 -17.27
C GLN A 550 -6.09 36.51 -17.13
N PRO A 551 -4.77 36.67 -17.06
CA PRO A 551 -4.21 37.99 -17.19
C PRO A 551 -4.65 38.54 -18.57
N GLU A 552 -5.37 39.65 -18.56
CA GLU A 552 -5.66 40.43 -19.77
C GLU A 552 -4.31 40.82 -20.39
N ASN A 553 -4.15 40.52 -21.69
CA ASN A 553 -3.00 40.90 -22.51
C ASN A 553 -2.84 42.40 -22.63
#